data_c28231489cecd6afe7c7e1a0aa47905f
#
_entry.id   c28231489cecd6afe7c7e1a0aa47905f
#
_cell.length_a   1.000
_cell.length_b   1.000
_cell.length_c   1.000
_cell.angle_alpha   90.00
_cell.angle_beta   90.00
_cell.angle_gamma   90.00
#
_symmetry.space_group_name_H-M   'P 1'
#
loop_
_entity.id
_entity.type
_entity.pdbx_description
1 polymer ?
#
loop_
_entity_poly.entity_id
_entity_poly.type
_entity_poly.pdbx_seq_one_letter_code
_entity_poly.pdbx_strand_id
1 'polypeptide(L)'
;MEYFVAETYKNWEKIGEPFEQKGKLFTKVKNKCDRCTKGVYVTRVENGQLVPHPAYGGVCLKCGGTGWLEKTVRLYTEKEHQANLRAAERREEERKAKLEEYQAKLAAQADEKKAKWLEDEAFSEDGFTFCYIMPDSYARKNELKNAGFKYNANLGWHRPTADGFEEGVIRISANDVADFSAWGSGTYRASAKQFVKDAAKHMLPVSNSKWIGEEGEKVKDIVVEIISIYGYEGRWGYTNNITFKSGDNIIKWSTSTNIVYNVGDKVKIAGTVKAHEEYNNEKYTRLTRCRLTEI
;
A
#
# COMPACT_ATOMS: atom_id res chain seq x y z
N MET A 1 60.92 -2.37 -24.60
CA MET A 1 60.20 -2.62 -23.30
C MET A 1 58.78 -2.10 -23.47
N GLU A 2 57.79 -2.95 -23.25
CA GLU A 2 56.39 -2.57 -23.43
C GLU A 2 55.88 -1.89 -22.18
N TYR A 3 55.12 -0.79 -22.34
CA TYR A 3 54.57 0.00 -21.25
C TYR A 3 53.07 0.08 -21.37
N PHE A 4 52.41 -0.04 -20.23
CA PHE A 4 50.95 -0.10 -20.08
C PHE A 4 50.39 1.13 -19.36
N VAL A 5 49.22 1.57 -19.75
CA VAL A 5 48.43 2.54 -19.00
C VAL A 5 47.51 1.81 -18.01
N ALA A 6 47.00 2.50 -16.98
CA ALA A 6 45.99 1.94 -16.12
C ALA A 6 44.74 1.54 -16.91
N GLU A 7 44.03 0.48 -16.49
CA GLU A 7 42.83 -0.04 -17.17
C GLU A 7 41.78 1.04 -17.48
N THR A 8 41.61 2.03 -16.60
CA THR A 8 40.71 3.17 -16.82
C THR A 8 40.99 3.93 -18.09
N TYR A 9 42.23 3.86 -18.59
CA TYR A 9 42.68 4.60 -19.77
C TYR A 9 43.08 3.69 -20.95
N LYS A 10 42.85 2.39 -20.88
CA LYS A 10 43.26 1.44 -21.92
C LYS A 10 42.68 1.74 -23.30
N ASN A 11 41.49 2.29 -23.35
CA ASN A 11 40.78 2.64 -24.58
C ASN A 11 40.97 4.11 -24.99
N TRP A 12 41.86 4.85 -24.29
CA TRP A 12 42.15 6.23 -24.63
C TRP A 12 43.30 6.26 -25.64
N GLU A 13 43.21 7.19 -26.60
CA GLU A 13 44.24 7.38 -27.58
C GLU A 13 45.47 8.03 -26.94
N LYS A 14 46.66 7.43 -27.13
CA LYS A 14 47.93 8.01 -26.68
C LYS A 14 48.30 9.16 -27.65
N ILE A 15 48.64 10.33 -27.08
CA ILE A 15 49.05 11.50 -27.81
C ILE A 15 50.42 11.99 -27.32
N GLY A 16 51.36 12.19 -28.28
CA GLY A 16 52.72 12.58 -27.95
C GLY A 16 53.64 11.46 -27.46
N GLU A 17 54.92 11.76 -27.37
CA GLU A 17 55.93 10.84 -26.90
C GLU A 17 55.91 10.71 -25.37
N PRO A 18 56.26 9.53 -24.85
CA PRO A 18 56.46 9.35 -23.42
C PRO A 18 57.52 10.28 -22.84
N PHE A 19 57.30 10.80 -21.66
CA PHE A 19 58.25 11.69 -20.99
C PHE A 19 58.43 11.28 -19.54
N GLU A 20 59.61 11.54 -18.98
CA GLU A 20 59.94 11.24 -17.60
C GLU A 20 59.65 12.43 -16.68
N GLN A 21 59.01 12.13 -15.54
CA GLN A 21 58.77 13.11 -14.50
C GLN A 21 58.95 12.44 -13.12
N LYS A 22 59.85 12.98 -12.28
CA LYS A 22 60.15 12.45 -10.94
C LYS A 22 60.47 10.93 -10.92
N GLY A 23 61.31 10.49 -11.87
CA GLY A 23 61.73 9.09 -11.97
C GLY A 23 60.64 8.11 -12.40
N LYS A 24 59.54 8.62 -13.00
CA LYS A 24 58.43 7.80 -13.51
C LYS A 24 58.10 8.25 -14.93
N LEU A 25 57.71 7.27 -15.76
CA LEU A 25 57.35 7.51 -17.15
C LEU A 25 55.88 7.86 -17.27
N PHE A 26 55.56 8.86 -18.05
CA PHE A 26 54.20 9.37 -18.32
C PHE A 26 53.95 9.49 -19.81
N THR A 27 52.67 9.46 -20.18
CA THR A 27 52.22 9.83 -21.53
C THR A 27 50.93 10.66 -21.41
N LYS A 28 50.65 11.41 -22.46
CA LYS A 28 49.33 12.06 -22.58
C LYS A 28 48.39 11.13 -23.32
N VAL A 29 47.14 11.12 -22.84
CA VAL A 29 46.04 10.35 -23.45
C VAL A 29 44.82 11.24 -23.65
N LYS A 30 44.04 10.99 -24.70
CA LYS A 30 42.79 11.68 -24.97
C LYS A 30 41.66 10.73 -25.24
N ASN A 31 40.45 11.14 -24.93
CA ASN A 31 39.22 10.45 -25.28
C ASN A 31 38.11 11.46 -25.55
N LYS A 32 37.08 11.04 -26.28
CA LYS A 32 35.88 11.87 -26.46
C LYS A 32 35.25 12.16 -25.14
N CYS A 33 34.76 13.37 -24.95
CA CYS A 33 34.03 13.74 -23.77
C CYS A 33 32.68 12.97 -23.74
N ASP A 34 32.42 12.27 -22.64
CA ASP A 34 31.20 11.48 -22.43
C ASP A 34 30.00 12.33 -22.00
N ARG A 35 30.20 13.64 -21.75
CA ARG A 35 29.18 14.54 -21.21
C ARG A 35 28.62 15.52 -22.24
N CYS A 36 29.22 15.60 -23.41
CA CYS A 36 28.84 16.57 -24.42
C CYS A 36 28.94 16.00 -25.84
N THR A 37 28.36 16.70 -26.79
CA THR A 37 28.49 16.41 -28.19
C THR A 37 29.38 17.49 -28.81
N LYS A 38 30.60 17.11 -29.27
CA LYS A 38 31.58 18.05 -29.89
C LYS A 38 31.84 19.32 -29.06
N GLY A 39 31.93 19.21 -27.74
CA GLY A 39 32.19 20.34 -26.85
C GLY A 39 30.97 21.11 -26.38
N VAL A 40 29.79 20.84 -26.93
CA VAL A 40 28.53 21.50 -26.57
C VAL A 40 27.77 20.63 -25.63
N TYR A 41 27.41 21.17 -24.45
CA TYR A 41 26.50 20.50 -23.51
C TYR A 41 25.07 20.72 -23.99
N VAL A 42 24.44 19.64 -24.44
CA VAL A 42 23.08 19.67 -25.02
C VAL A 42 22.06 19.15 -24.05
N THR A 43 20.89 19.80 -24.03
CA THR A 43 19.72 19.28 -23.28
C THR A 43 18.86 18.35 -24.13
N ARG A 44 18.78 18.63 -25.43
CA ARG A 44 17.95 17.89 -26.37
C ARG A 44 18.41 18.11 -27.81
N VAL A 45 17.90 17.28 -28.70
CA VAL A 45 18.04 17.45 -30.13
C VAL A 45 16.70 17.83 -30.72
N GLU A 46 16.60 19.00 -31.40
CA GLU A 46 15.39 19.44 -32.10
C GLU A 46 15.70 19.56 -33.61
N ASN A 47 14.90 18.90 -34.42
CA ASN A 47 15.06 18.91 -35.91
C ASN A 47 16.49 18.62 -36.40
N GLY A 48 17.20 17.72 -35.70
CA GLY A 48 18.60 17.38 -36.01
C GLY A 48 19.63 18.39 -35.52
N GLN A 49 19.21 19.47 -34.86
CA GLN A 49 20.11 20.47 -34.27
C GLN A 49 20.28 20.24 -32.76
N LEU A 50 21.51 20.46 -32.29
CA LEU A 50 21.87 20.36 -30.90
C LEU A 50 21.42 21.63 -30.16
N VAL A 51 20.49 21.49 -29.18
CA VAL A 51 20.06 22.62 -28.37
C VAL A 51 20.94 22.73 -27.12
N PRO A 52 21.75 23.82 -27.02
CA PRO A 52 22.63 24.03 -25.88
C PRO A 52 21.88 24.20 -24.56
N HIS A 53 22.49 23.78 -23.46
CA HIS A 53 21.92 23.99 -22.13
C HIS A 53 21.99 25.48 -21.76
N PRO A 54 20.86 26.14 -21.46
CA PRO A 54 20.82 27.60 -21.30
C PRO A 54 21.67 28.11 -20.12
N ALA A 55 21.75 27.34 -19.03
CA ALA A 55 22.47 27.76 -17.82
C ALA A 55 24.02 27.83 -17.99
N TYR A 56 24.57 27.19 -19.04
CA TYR A 56 26.03 27.08 -19.21
C TYR A 56 26.51 27.66 -20.54
N GLY A 57 25.71 28.47 -21.21
CA GLY A 57 26.07 29.05 -22.53
C GLY A 57 26.40 28.02 -23.60
N GLY A 58 25.99 26.77 -23.40
CA GLY A 58 26.28 25.67 -24.32
C GLY A 58 27.66 25.03 -24.19
N VAL A 59 28.57 25.58 -23.38
CA VAL A 59 29.94 25.04 -23.25
C VAL A 59 29.94 23.86 -22.23
N CYS A 60 30.53 22.75 -22.62
CA CYS A 60 30.73 21.64 -21.72
C CYS A 60 31.81 21.93 -20.67
N LEU A 61 31.42 22.07 -19.40
CA LEU A 61 32.37 22.35 -18.32
C LEU A 61 33.40 21.22 -18.07
N LYS A 62 33.08 19.98 -18.46
CA LYS A 62 33.97 18.83 -18.26
C LYS A 62 35.19 18.87 -19.21
N CYS A 63 35.01 19.30 -20.46
CA CYS A 63 36.06 19.38 -21.46
C CYS A 63 36.42 20.82 -21.87
N GLY A 64 35.80 21.84 -21.26
CA GLY A 64 36.05 23.24 -21.62
C GLY A 64 35.65 23.61 -23.06
N GLY A 65 34.65 22.90 -23.63
CA GLY A 65 34.20 23.15 -25.00
C GLY A 65 35.00 22.44 -26.11
N THR A 66 36.06 21.71 -25.79
CA THR A 66 36.91 21.04 -26.79
C THR A 66 36.29 19.77 -27.39
N GLY A 67 35.34 19.16 -26.69
CA GLY A 67 34.78 17.84 -27.03
C GLY A 67 35.69 16.65 -26.64
N TRP A 68 36.88 16.94 -26.15
CA TRP A 68 37.89 15.95 -25.78
C TRP A 68 38.34 16.13 -24.34
N LEU A 69 38.68 15.02 -23.72
CA LEU A 69 39.30 14.97 -22.39
C LEU A 69 40.78 14.56 -22.60
N GLU A 70 41.70 15.38 -22.12
CA GLU A 70 43.12 15.06 -22.13
C GLU A 70 43.62 14.87 -20.71
N LYS A 71 44.46 13.86 -20.51
CA LYS A 71 45.08 13.57 -19.23
C LYS A 71 46.52 13.11 -19.40
N THR A 72 47.36 13.51 -18.47
CA THR A 72 48.69 12.90 -18.28
C THR A 72 48.54 11.70 -17.38
N VAL A 73 48.93 10.53 -17.86
CA VAL A 73 48.82 9.27 -17.16
C VAL A 73 50.19 8.61 -17.02
N ARG A 74 50.39 7.91 -15.90
CA ARG A 74 51.62 7.14 -15.67
C ARG A 74 51.63 5.90 -16.56
N LEU A 75 52.79 5.62 -17.11
CA LEU A 75 53.09 4.35 -17.75
C LEU A 75 53.69 3.36 -16.72
N TYR A 76 53.26 2.13 -16.81
CA TYR A 76 53.64 1.05 -15.91
C TYR A 76 54.41 -0.01 -16.68
N THR A 77 55.44 -0.60 -16.06
CA THR A 77 55.99 -1.83 -16.54
C THR A 77 54.99 -2.95 -16.42
N GLU A 78 55.16 -4.03 -17.16
CA GLU A 78 54.25 -5.17 -17.12
C GLU A 78 54.04 -5.71 -15.68
N LYS A 79 55.12 -5.83 -14.91
CA LYS A 79 55.05 -6.26 -13.50
C LYS A 79 54.22 -5.34 -12.63
N GLU A 80 54.38 -4.05 -12.77
CA GLU A 80 53.57 -3.03 -12.05
C GLU A 80 52.12 -3.05 -12.52
N HIS A 81 51.88 -3.22 -13.81
CA HIS A 81 50.56 -3.31 -14.38
C HIS A 81 49.78 -4.51 -13.83
N GLN A 82 50.37 -5.70 -13.82
CA GLN A 82 49.78 -6.90 -13.25
C GLN A 82 49.51 -6.76 -11.74
N ALA A 83 50.41 -6.13 -10.99
CA ALA A 83 50.19 -5.84 -9.57
C ALA A 83 49.01 -4.92 -9.34
N ASN A 84 48.82 -3.90 -10.20
CA ASN A 84 47.71 -2.98 -10.14
C ASN A 84 46.38 -3.65 -10.48
N LEU A 85 46.35 -4.56 -11.48
CA LEU A 85 45.18 -5.34 -11.82
C LEU A 85 44.71 -6.20 -10.64
N ARG A 86 45.61 -6.99 -10.05
CA ARG A 86 45.31 -7.81 -8.87
C ARG A 86 44.80 -6.96 -7.67
N ALA A 87 45.37 -5.77 -7.49
CA ALA A 87 44.93 -4.87 -6.43
C ALA A 87 43.55 -4.28 -6.73
N ALA A 88 43.23 -4.00 -8.00
CA ALA A 88 41.90 -3.52 -8.40
C ALA A 88 40.83 -4.61 -8.22
N GLU A 89 41.12 -5.85 -8.63
CA GLU A 89 40.24 -7.02 -8.43
C GLU A 89 39.90 -7.22 -6.95
N ARG A 90 40.92 -7.25 -6.07
CA ARG A 90 40.67 -7.36 -4.60
C ARG A 90 39.78 -6.24 -4.06
N ARG A 91 40.02 -4.99 -4.48
CA ARG A 91 39.21 -3.86 -4.04
C ARG A 91 37.75 -3.97 -4.54
N GLU A 92 37.56 -4.53 -5.72
CA GLU A 92 36.24 -4.73 -6.28
C GLU A 92 35.49 -5.86 -5.54
N GLU A 93 36.18 -6.97 -5.25
CA GLU A 93 35.65 -8.06 -4.43
C GLU A 93 35.25 -7.58 -3.02
N GLU A 94 36.14 -6.83 -2.35
CA GLU A 94 35.86 -6.24 -1.05
C GLU A 94 34.66 -5.28 -1.10
N ARG A 95 34.53 -4.50 -2.19
CA ARG A 95 33.39 -3.61 -2.39
C ARG A 95 32.10 -4.37 -2.60
N LYS A 96 32.14 -5.44 -3.39
CA LYS A 96 30.98 -6.33 -3.60
C LYS A 96 30.54 -6.99 -2.29
N ALA A 97 31.47 -7.56 -1.55
CA ALA A 97 31.19 -8.18 -0.24
C ALA A 97 30.57 -7.19 0.76
N LYS A 98 31.10 -5.97 0.84
CA LYS A 98 30.50 -4.92 1.69
C LYS A 98 29.12 -4.50 1.26
N LEU A 99 28.88 -4.45 -0.07
CA LEU A 99 27.55 -4.12 -0.60
C LEU A 99 26.53 -5.23 -0.28
N GLU A 100 26.93 -6.48 -0.44
CA GLU A 100 26.10 -7.64 -0.10
C GLU A 100 25.77 -7.68 1.40
N GLU A 101 26.78 -7.45 2.26
CA GLU A 101 26.57 -7.36 3.71
C GLU A 101 25.60 -6.21 4.07
N TYR A 102 25.76 -5.06 3.43
CA TYR A 102 24.85 -3.92 3.65
C TYR A 102 23.42 -4.23 3.20
N GLN A 103 23.26 -4.86 2.04
CA GLN A 103 21.95 -5.28 1.53
C GLN A 103 21.29 -6.32 2.45
N ALA A 104 22.06 -7.28 2.94
CA ALA A 104 21.57 -8.29 3.90
C ALA A 104 21.10 -7.65 5.21
N LYS A 105 21.83 -6.66 5.73
CA LYS A 105 21.41 -5.90 6.92
C LYS A 105 20.13 -5.12 6.70
N LEU A 106 19.97 -4.49 5.53
CA LEU A 106 18.73 -3.77 5.18
C LEU A 106 17.55 -4.73 5.07
N ALA A 107 17.73 -5.88 4.44
CA ALA A 107 16.70 -6.91 4.33
C ALA A 107 16.26 -7.42 5.71
N ALA A 108 17.22 -7.76 6.59
CA ALA A 108 16.92 -8.19 7.95
C ALA A 108 16.13 -7.13 8.76
N GLN A 109 16.48 -5.85 8.63
CA GLN A 109 15.76 -4.76 9.27
C GLN A 109 14.34 -4.58 8.69
N ALA A 110 14.16 -4.81 7.38
CA ALA A 110 12.85 -4.76 6.74
C ALA A 110 11.95 -5.90 7.22
N ASP A 111 12.52 -7.11 7.35
CA ASP A 111 11.80 -8.28 7.86
C ASP A 111 11.37 -8.10 9.33
N GLU A 112 12.24 -7.55 10.18
CA GLU A 112 11.93 -7.24 11.58
C GLU A 112 10.78 -6.21 11.68
N LYS A 113 10.81 -5.15 10.89
CA LYS A 113 9.75 -4.16 10.86
C LYS A 113 8.43 -4.72 10.33
N LYS A 114 8.49 -5.61 9.34
CA LYS A 114 7.32 -6.30 8.81
C LYS A 114 6.71 -7.22 9.87
N ALA A 115 7.53 -8.00 10.56
CA ALA A 115 7.09 -8.88 11.66
C ALA A 115 6.40 -8.08 12.77
N LYS A 116 7.00 -6.96 13.19
CA LYS A 116 6.41 -6.06 14.18
C LYS A 116 5.07 -5.49 13.70
N TRP A 117 4.96 -5.06 12.45
CA TRP A 117 3.70 -4.56 11.90
C TRP A 117 2.61 -5.63 11.90
N LEU A 118 2.96 -6.89 11.54
CA LEU A 118 2.02 -8.01 11.58
C LEU A 118 1.50 -8.24 13.01
N GLU A 119 2.36 -8.20 14.02
CA GLU A 119 2.00 -8.33 15.44
C GLU A 119 1.11 -7.15 15.89
N ASP A 120 1.51 -5.92 15.60
CA ASP A 120 0.78 -4.70 15.97
C ASP A 120 -0.64 -4.69 15.37
N GLU A 121 -0.79 -5.17 14.13
CA GLU A 121 -2.05 -5.24 13.40
C GLU A 121 -2.79 -6.59 13.56
N ALA A 122 -2.39 -7.41 14.53
CA ALA A 122 -3.00 -8.70 14.87
C ALA A 122 -3.09 -9.70 13.70
N PHE A 123 -1.99 -9.81 12.96
CA PHE A 123 -1.74 -10.92 12.06
C PHE A 123 -0.89 -11.99 12.74
N SER A 124 -1.00 -13.23 12.28
CA SER A 124 -0.09 -14.32 12.67
C SER A 124 1.30 -14.09 12.07
N GLU A 125 2.31 -14.83 12.55
CA GLU A 125 3.67 -14.83 11.99
C GLU A 125 3.67 -15.18 10.50
N ASP A 126 2.77 -16.05 10.05
CA ASP A 126 2.57 -16.41 8.63
C ASP A 126 1.85 -15.33 7.82
N GLY A 127 1.53 -14.18 8.43
CA GLY A 127 0.88 -13.04 7.77
C GLY A 127 -0.60 -13.22 7.49
N PHE A 128 -1.33 -13.98 8.32
CA PHE A 128 -2.79 -14.14 8.21
C PHE A 128 -3.50 -13.56 9.42
N THR A 129 -4.72 -13.08 9.21
CA THR A 129 -5.65 -12.70 10.26
C THR A 129 -7.04 -13.25 9.97
N PHE A 130 -7.86 -13.42 11.01
CA PHE A 130 -9.24 -13.90 10.91
C PHE A 130 -10.19 -12.77 11.24
N CYS A 131 -10.91 -12.29 10.22
CA CYS A 131 -11.86 -11.20 10.34
C CYS A 131 -13.26 -11.74 10.68
N TYR A 132 -13.86 -11.23 11.76
CA TYR A 132 -15.24 -11.56 12.12
C TYR A 132 -16.22 -10.83 11.21
N ILE A 133 -17.06 -11.58 10.51
CA ILE A 133 -17.91 -11.05 9.43
C ILE A 133 -19.40 -11.07 9.74
N MET A 134 -19.81 -11.68 10.85
CA MET A 134 -21.25 -11.84 11.16
C MET A 134 -21.92 -10.50 11.45
N PRO A 135 -23.21 -10.35 11.11
CA PRO A 135 -23.96 -9.10 11.28
C PRO A 135 -24.11 -8.64 12.73
N ASP A 136 -24.01 -9.56 13.68
CA ASP A 136 -24.13 -9.33 15.12
C ASP A 136 -22.87 -8.77 15.79
N SER A 137 -21.84 -8.44 15.00
CA SER A 137 -20.53 -7.99 15.51
C SER A 137 -20.61 -6.82 16.49
N TYR A 138 -21.58 -5.92 16.33
CA TYR A 138 -21.79 -4.82 17.26
C TYR A 138 -22.38 -5.28 18.59
N ALA A 139 -23.35 -6.17 18.57
CA ALA A 139 -23.96 -6.75 19.78
C ALA A 139 -22.93 -7.56 20.58
N ARG A 140 -22.06 -8.30 19.89
CA ARG A 140 -21.01 -9.14 20.47
C ARG A 140 -19.67 -8.43 20.72
N LYS A 141 -19.62 -7.09 20.60
CA LYS A 141 -18.36 -6.33 20.72
C LYS A 141 -17.54 -6.63 21.97
N ASN A 142 -18.20 -6.82 23.12
CA ASN A 142 -17.52 -7.11 24.38
C ASN A 142 -16.98 -8.55 24.41
N GLU A 143 -17.72 -9.49 23.86
CA GLU A 143 -17.30 -10.88 23.70
C GLU A 143 -16.11 -10.97 22.77
N LEU A 144 -16.16 -10.31 21.61
CA LEU A 144 -15.04 -10.25 20.64
C LEU A 144 -13.78 -9.65 21.27
N LYS A 145 -13.92 -8.56 22.04
CA LYS A 145 -12.79 -7.98 22.77
C LYS A 145 -12.19 -8.95 23.79
N ASN A 146 -13.04 -9.61 24.57
CA ASN A 146 -12.59 -10.59 25.56
C ASN A 146 -11.93 -11.81 24.91
N ALA A 147 -12.34 -12.16 23.70
CA ALA A 147 -11.74 -13.21 22.87
C ALA A 147 -10.45 -12.75 22.14
N GLY A 148 -9.96 -11.53 22.39
CA GLY A 148 -8.70 -11.03 21.83
C GLY A 148 -8.81 -10.41 20.43
N PHE A 149 -10.03 -10.18 19.92
CA PHE A 149 -10.18 -9.45 18.66
C PHE A 149 -9.82 -7.97 18.84
N LYS A 150 -9.06 -7.42 17.91
CA LYS A 150 -8.82 -5.98 17.73
C LYS A 150 -9.79 -5.43 16.70
N TYR A 151 -10.13 -4.16 16.79
CA TYR A 151 -10.96 -3.49 15.78
C TYR A 151 -10.13 -2.52 14.96
N ASN A 152 -10.21 -2.65 13.65
CA ASN A 152 -9.59 -1.76 12.69
C ASN A 152 -10.64 -1.34 11.63
N ALA A 153 -10.60 -0.08 11.20
CA ALA A 153 -11.55 0.45 10.22
C ALA A 153 -11.47 -0.23 8.83
N ASN A 154 -10.33 -0.83 8.51
CA ASN A 154 -10.11 -1.53 7.24
C ASN A 154 -10.56 -3.00 7.28
N LEU A 155 -10.34 -3.69 8.40
CA LEU A 155 -10.58 -5.12 8.54
C LEU A 155 -11.82 -5.45 9.39
N GLY A 156 -12.33 -4.49 10.18
CA GLY A 156 -13.32 -4.76 11.22
C GLY A 156 -12.69 -5.44 12.43
N TRP A 157 -13.45 -6.32 13.10
CA TRP A 157 -12.95 -7.15 14.20
C TRP A 157 -12.10 -8.28 13.66
N HIS A 158 -10.85 -8.40 14.11
CA HIS A 158 -9.91 -9.40 13.61
C HIS A 158 -8.90 -9.82 14.67
N ARG A 159 -8.32 -11.02 14.52
CA ARG A 159 -7.28 -11.59 15.39
C ARG A 159 -6.46 -12.66 14.64
N PRO A 160 -5.27 -13.06 15.17
CA PRO A 160 -4.38 -13.99 14.49
C PRO A 160 -4.92 -15.43 14.36
N THR A 161 -5.90 -15.83 15.18
CA THR A 161 -6.44 -17.21 15.21
C THR A 161 -7.95 -17.24 15.08
N ALA A 162 -8.52 -18.36 14.65
CA ALA A 162 -9.97 -18.55 14.53
C ALA A 162 -10.61 -19.16 15.78
N ASP A 163 -9.85 -19.65 16.75
CA ASP A 163 -10.27 -20.51 17.86
C ASP A 163 -11.58 -20.09 18.53
N GLY A 164 -12.58 -20.96 18.48
CA GLY A 164 -13.92 -20.71 19.06
C GLY A 164 -14.83 -19.77 18.26
N PHE A 165 -14.43 -19.38 17.05
CA PHE A 165 -15.20 -18.50 16.14
C PHE A 165 -15.15 -18.98 14.68
N GLU A 166 -14.87 -20.26 14.45
CA GLU A 166 -14.59 -20.85 13.14
C GLU A 166 -15.71 -20.58 12.12
N GLU A 167 -16.96 -20.58 12.58
CA GLU A 167 -18.14 -20.37 11.73
C GLU A 167 -18.39 -18.88 11.38
N GLY A 168 -17.76 -17.95 12.08
CA GLY A 168 -18.05 -16.52 11.95
C GLY A 168 -16.89 -15.69 11.41
N VAL A 169 -15.80 -16.30 10.97
CA VAL A 169 -14.60 -15.59 10.52
C VAL A 169 -14.15 -16.00 9.14
N ILE A 170 -13.52 -15.05 8.45
CA ILE A 170 -12.79 -15.30 7.19
C ILE A 170 -11.29 -15.08 7.41
N ARG A 171 -10.48 -15.90 6.76
CA ARG A 171 -9.02 -15.79 6.75
C ARG A 171 -8.59 -14.80 5.70
N ILE A 172 -7.82 -13.80 6.08
CA ILE A 172 -7.30 -12.73 5.20
C ILE A 172 -5.77 -12.72 5.27
N SER A 173 -5.11 -12.65 4.12
CA SER A 173 -3.66 -12.47 4.06
C SER A 173 -3.29 -11.00 4.17
N ALA A 174 -2.22 -10.69 4.89
CA ALA A 174 -1.65 -9.35 4.93
C ALA A 174 -1.29 -8.82 3.53
N ASN A 175 -0.81 -9.70 2.65
CA ASN A 175 -0.46 -9.34 1.27
C ASN A 175 -1.67 -8.92 0.41
N ASP A 176 -2.90 -9.31 0.78
CA ASP A 176 -4.11 -8.93 0.06
C ASP A 176 -4.61 -7.53 0.46
N VAL A 177 -4.33 -7.11 1.69
CA VAL A 177 -4.90 -5.90 2.30
C VAL A 177 -3.87 -4.82 2.62
N ALA A 178 -2.57 -5.11 2.57
CA ALA A 178 -1.51 -4.17 2.89
C ALA A 178 -0.40 -4.16 1.82
N ASP A 179 0.27 -3.03 1.72
CA ASP A 179 1.51 -2.86 0.97
C ASP A 179 2.66 -2.69 1.96
N PHE A 180 3.78 -3.37 1.68
CA PHE A 180 5.00 -3.26 2.46
C PHE A 180 6.05 -2.48 1.67
N SER A 181 6.59 -1.43 2.27
CA SER A 181 7.70 -0.70 1.68
C SER A 181 8.98 -1.54 1.64
N ALA A 182 9.96 -1.13 0.85
CA ALA A 182 11.30 -1.75 0.85
C ALA A 182 11.99 -1.72 2.23
N TRP A 183 11.48 -0.91 3.17
CA TRP A 183 11.97 -0.77 4.54
C TRP A 183 11.15 -1.56 5.56
N GLY A 184 10.20 -2.41 5.09
CA GLY A 184 9.37 -3.27 5.91
C GLY A 184 8.15 -2.61 6.57
N SER A 185 7.97 -1.29 6.50
CA SER A 185 6.76 -0.64 7.03
C SER A 185 5.54 -1.00 6.19
N GLY A 186 4.48 -1.48 6.85
CA GLY A 186 3.21 -1.83 6.24
C GLY A 186 2.21 -0.68 6.28
N THR A 187 1.38 -0.59 5.26
CA THR A 187 0.24 0.33 5.19
C THR A 187 -0.95 -0.38 4.56
N TYR A 188 -2.16 -0.19 5.11
CA TYR A 188 -3.35 -0.75 4.50
C TYR A 188 -3.62 -0.13 3.13
N ARG A 189 -3.99 -0.96 2.17
CA ARG A 189 -4.49 -0.52 0.87
C ARG A 189 -5.83 0.18 1.01
N ALA A 190 -6.10 1.17 0.18
CA ALA A 190 -7.41 1.83 0.13
C ALA A 190 -8.55 0.83 -0.18
N SER A 191 -8.26 -0.26 -0.89
CA SER A 191 -9.20 -1.34 -1.21
C SER A 191 -9.39 -2.38 -0.09
N ALA A 192 -8.60 -2.36 0.99
CA ALA A 192 -8.61 -3.41 2.03
C ALA A 192 -10.01 -3.67 2.59
N LYS A 193 -10.73 -2.60 2.93
CA LYS A 193 -12.11 -2.71 3.45
C LYS A 193 -13.06 -3.35 2.45
N GLN A 194 -12.94 -3.03 1.16
CA GLN A 194 -13.78 -3.61 0.12
C GLN A 194 -13.41 -5.07 -0.11
N PHE A 195 -12.12 -5.40 -0.10
CA PHE A 195 -11.63 -6.76 -0.21
C PHE A 195 -12.23 -7.68 0.87
N VAL A 196 -12.20 -7.25 2.13
CA VAL A 196 -12.80 -8.01 3.25
C VAL A 196 -14.30 -8.21 3.05
N LYS A 197 -15.02 -7.18 2.61
CA LYS A 197 -16.47 -7.28 2.31
C LYS A 197 -16.76 -8.26 1.18
N ASP A 198 -16.00 -8.23 0.11
CA ASP A 198 -16.20 -9.11 -1.04
C ASP A 198 -15.88 -10.56 -0.67
N ALA A 199 -14.83 -10.80 0.11
CA ALA A 199 -14.50 -12.11 0.64
C ALA A 199 -15.59 -12.65 1.60
N ALA A 200 -16.17 -11.78 2.45
CA ALA A 200 -17.25 -12.13 3.36
C ALA A 200 -18.56 -12.48 2.64
N LYS A 201 -18.83 -11.86 1.49
CA LYS A 201 -20.10 -11.98 0.74
C LYS A 201 -20.50 -13.43 0.44
N HIS A 202 -19.52 -14.29 0.17
CA HIS A 202 -19.74 -15.69 -0.16
C HIS A 202 -19.97 -16.59 1.07
N MET A 203 -19.64 -16.12 2.27
CA MET A 203 -19.74 -16.89 3.53
C MET A 203 -20.93 -16.45 4.40
N LEU A 204 -21.45 -15.25 4.17
CA LEU A 204 -22.64 -14.80 4.88
C LEU A 204 -23.85 -15.63 4.47
N PRO A 205 -24.68 -16.05 5.43
CA PRO A 205 -25.91 -16.76 5.10
C PRO A 205 -26.77 -15.89 4.17
N VAL A 206 -27.29 -16.51 3.12
CA VAL A 206 -28.20 -15.80 2.21
C VAL A 206 -29.46 -15.47 3.00
N SER A 207 -29.72 -14.19 3.20
CA SER A 207 -30.94 -13.74 3.84
C SER A 207 -32.15 -13.99 2.92
N ASN A 208 -33.21 -14.57 3.45
CA ASN A 208 -34.49 -14.71 2.74
C ASN A 208 -35.27 -13.39 2.70
N SER A 209 -34.74 -12.32 3.26
CA SER A 209 -35.42 -11.02 3.30
C SER A 209 -35.70 -10.49 1.89
N LYS A 210 -36.91 -10.04 1.68
CA LYS A 210 -37.39 -9.39 0.47
C LYS A 210 -37.78 -7.95 0.77
N TRP A 211 -37.74 -7.11 -0.25
CA TRP A 211 -38.28 -5.77 -0.12
C TRP A 211 -39.79 -5.78 0.05
N ILE A 212 -40.31 -4.86 0.84
CA ILE A 212 -41.72 -4.72 1.16
C ILE A 212 -42.22 -3.45 0.46
N GLY A 213 -43.26 -3.58 -0.36
CA GLY A 213 -43.85 -2.49 -1.14
C GLY A 213 -42.93 -1.94 -2.22
N GLU A 214 -43.37 -0.90 -2.93
CA GLU A 214 -42.59 -0.16 -3.92
C GLU A 214 -42.11 1.19 -3.36
N GLU A 215 -41.04 1.76 -3.92
CA GLU A 215 -40.57 3.07 -3.49
C GLU A 215 -41.64 4.14 -3.68
N GLY A 216 -41.90 4.90 -2.62
CA GLY A 216 -42.98 5.88 -2.56
C GLY A 216 -44.32 5.31 -2.07
N GLU A 217 -44.48 4.01 -1.98
CA GLU A 217 -45.70 3.35 -1.49
C GLU A 217 -45.90 3.57 0.00
N LYS A 218 -47.18 3.72 0.39
CA LYS A 218 -47.60 3.77 1.79
C LYS A 218 -47.98 2.39 2.29
N VAL A 219 -47.19 1.85 3.18
CA VAL A 219 -47.46 0.58 3.85
C VAL A 219 -48.17 0.85 5.19
N LYS A 220 -49.09 -0.03 5.54
CA LYS A 220 -49.89 0.08 6.78
C LYS A 220 -50.01 -1.27 7.47
N ASP A 221 -50.13 -1.22 8.80
CA ASP A 221 -50.47 -2.35 9.65
C ASP A 221 -49.55 -3.57 9.52
N ILE A 222 -48.28 -3.34 9.14
CA ILE A 222 -47.28 -4.41 9.09
C ILE A 222 -46.92 -4.78 10.54
N VAL A 223 -47.14 -6.01 10.92
CA VAL A 223 -46.71 -6.55 12.22
C VAL A 223 -45.19 -6.77 12.17
N VAL A 224 -44.49 -6.16 13.10
CA VAL A 224 -43.03 -6.21 13.20
C VAL A 224 -42.56 -6.43 14.62
N GLU A 225 -41.42 -7.04 14.77
CA GLU A 225 -40.68 -7.12 16.02
C GLU A 225 -39.48 -6.16 15.98
N ILE A 226 -39.26 -5.42 17.02
CA ILE A 226 -38.08 -4.51 17.12
C ILE A 226 -36.87 -5.34 17.49
N ILE A 227 -35.92 -5.46 16.57
CA ILE A 227 -34.70 -6.26 16.78
C ILE A 227 -33.47 -5.43 17.16
N SER A 228 -33.49 -4.11 16.88
CA SER A 228 -32.40 -3.21 17.27
C SER A 228 -32.87 -1.78 17.35
N ILE A 229 -32.40 -1.06 18.37
CA ILE A 229 -32.53 0.40 18.49
C ILE A 229 -31.13 0.95 18.74
N TYR A 230 -30.64 1.80 17.85
CA TYR A 230 -29.35 2.47 17.98
C TYR A 230 -29.52 3.97 17.81
N GLY A 231 -29.18 4.71 18.86
CA GLY A 231 -29.22 6.17 18.83
C GLY A 231 -27.82 6.77 18.79
N TYR A 232 -27.69 7.86 18.08
CA TYR A 232 -26.48 8.67 18.07
C TYR A 232 -26.82 10.17 18.02
N GLU A 233 -25.93 10.98 18.59
CA GLU A 233 -26.01 12.42 18.50
C GLU A 233 -25.17 12.89 17.32
N GLY A 234 -25.83 13.52 16.35
CA GLY A 234 -25.21 14.05 15.17
C GLY A 234 -25.26 15.58 15.14
N ARG A 235 -24.71 16.19 14.09
CA ARG A 235 -24.71 17.66 13.89
C ARG A 235 -26.12 18.31 13.97
N TRP A 236 -27.16 17.53 13.70
CA TRP A 236 -28.56 17.99 13.60
C TRP A 236 -29.42 17.46 14.76
N GLY A 237 -28.79 17.04 15.87
CA GLY A 237 -29.45 16.48 17.03
C GLY A 237 -29.43 14.95 17.09
N TYR A 238 -30.20 14.42 18.03
CA TYR A 238 -30.25 12.98 18.29
C TYR A 238 -31.09 12.25 17.24
N THR A 239 -30.57 11.11 16.77
CA THR A 239 -31.24 10.25 15.78
C THR A 239 -31.28 8.81 16.26
N ASN A 240 -32.47 8.22 16.29
CA ASN A 240 -32.69 6.80 16.50
C ASN A 240 -32.73 6.06 15.14
N ASN A 241 -31.94 5.02 14.99
CA ASN A 241 -32.07 4.03 13.92
C ASN A 241 -32.66 2.75 14.51
N ILE A 242 -33.80 2.38 13.98
CA ILE A 242 -34.57 1.24 14.48
C ILE A 242 -34.60 0.21 13.36
N THR A 243 -34.30 -1.02 13.72
CA THR A 243 -34.42 -2.17 12.81
C THR A 243 -35.55 -3.06 13.30
N PHE A 244 -36.42 -3.40 12.38
CA PHE A 244 -37.59 -4.28 12.64
C PHE A 244 -37.48 -5.52 11.78
N LYS A 245 -38.09 -6.59 12.26
CA LYS A 245 -38.25 -7.87 11.54
C LYS A 245 -39.75 -8.16 11.34
N SER A 246 -40.14 -8.45 10.11
CA SER A 246 -41.49 -8.91 9.74
C SER A 246 -41.38 -10.24 8.98
N GLY A 247 -41.61 -11.36 9.66
CA GLY A 247 -41.24 -12.67 9.11
C GLY A 247 -39.73 -12.72 8.83
N ASP A 248 -39.34 -12.94 7.56
CA ASP A 248 -37.94 -12.92 7.15
C ASP A 248 -37.48 -11.52 6.69
N ASN A 249 -38.41 -10.57 6.53
CA ASN A 249 -38.08 -9.27 5.94
C ASN A 249 -37.58 -8.29 6.98
N ILE A 250 -36.60 -7.49 6.59
CA ILE A 250 -36.00 -6.45 7.43
C ILE A 250 -36.49 -5.08 7.00
N ILE A 251 -36.91 -4.28 7.99
CA ILE A 251 -37.33 -2.89 7.81
C ILE A 251 -36.44 -1.99 8.65
N LYS A 252 -36.00 -0.86 8.10
CA LYS A 252 -35.22 0.14 8.84
C LYS A 252 -35.91 1.52 8.81
N TRP A 253 -35.90 2.19 9.97
CA TRP A 253 -36.41 3.52 10.12
C TRP A 253 -35.45 4.38 10.93
N SER A 254 -35.15 5.58 10.40
CA SER A 254 -34.36 6.58 11.12
C SER A 254 -35.26 7.75 11.49
N THR A 255 -35.26 8.14 12.77
CA THR A 255 -36.09 9.21 13.29
C THR A 255 -35.42 9.97 14.44
N SER A 256 -35.74 11.26 14.56
CA SER A 256 -35.38 12.10 15.72
C SER A 256 -36.42 12.00 16.85
N THR A 257 -37.54 11.33 16.61
CA THR A 257 -38.60 11.16 17.62
C THR A 257 -38.14 10.23 18.73
N ASN A 258 -38.52 10.55 19.95
CA ASN A 258 -38.28 9.66 21.08
C ASN A 258 -39.14 8.38 20.95
N ILE A 259 -38.50 7.23 21.15
CA ILE A 259 -39.14 5.92 21.02
C ILE A 259 -39.36 5.34 22.41
N VAL A 260 -40.60 4.98 22.68
CA VAL A 260 -41.03 4.41 23.98
C VAL A 260 -41.00 2.89 24.01
N TYR A 261 -40.73 2.24 22.89
CA TYR A 261 -40.64 0.79 22.73
C TYR A 261 -39.25 0.27 22.95
N ASN A 262 -39.15 -1.02 23.32
CA ASN A 262 -37.87 -1.70 23.56
C ASN A 262 -37.60 -2.77 22.51
N VAL A 263 -36.36 -3.24 22.47
CA VAL A 263 -35.97 -4.40 21.65
C VAL A 263 -36.76 -5.64 22.16
N GLY A 264 -37.34 -6.37 21.22
CA GLY A 264 -38.23 -7.51 21.48
C GLY A 264 -39.73 -7.17 21.43
N ASP A 265 -40.10 -5.89 21.50
CA ASP A 265 -41.53 -5.50 21.41
C ASP A 265 -42.07 -5.76 20.00
N LYS A 266 -43.30 -6.26 19.95
CA LYS A 266 -44.10 -6.46 18.73
C LYS A 266 -45.06 -5.31 18.56
N VAL A 267 -45.00 -4.65 17.42
CA VAL A 267 -45.82 -3.47 17.11
C VAL A 267 -46.29 -3.53 15.67
N LYS A 268 -47.33 -2.76 15.36
CA LYS A 268 -47.72 -2.48 13.97
C LYS A 268 -47.00 -1.22 13.49
N ILE A 269 -46.38 -1.28 12.29
CA ILE A 269 -45.75 -0.13 11.67
C ILE A 269 -46.53 0.30 10.43
N ALA A 270 -46.74 1.61 10.29
CA ALA A 270 -47.21 2.23 9.07
C ALA A 270 -46.20 3.28 8.66
N GLY A 271 -45.95 3.45 7.35
CA GLY A 271 -44.97 4.43 6.85
C GLY A 271 -44.95 4.50 5.33
N THR A 272 -44.03 5.27 4.79
CA THR A 272 -43.80 5.34 3.34
C THR A 272 -42.45 4.70 3.01
N VAL A 273 -42.42 3.84 2.01
CA VAL A 273 -41.17 3.24 1.51
C VAL A 273 -40.29 4.35 0.93
N LYS A 274 -39.12 4.55 1.51
CA LYS A 274 -38.17 5.58 1.09
C LYS A 274 -37.17 5.04 0.08
N ALA A 275 -36.68 3.83 0.29
CA ALA A 275 -35.69 3.18 -0.54
C ALA A 275 -35.63 1.67 -0.30
N HIS A 276 -35.20 0.95 -1.30
CA HIS A 276 -34.79 -0.44 -1.22
C HIS A 276 -33.27 -0.52 -1.17
N GLU A 277 -32.75 -1.12 -0.13
CA GLU A 277 -31.30 -1.20 0.08
C GLU A 277 -30.89 -2.65 0.34
N GLU A 278 -29.64 -2.98 0.01
CA GLU A 278 -29.05 -4.28 0.27
C GLU A 278 -27.68 -4.08 0.94
N TYR A 279 -27.44 -4.81 2.00
CA TYR A 279 -26.15 -4.80 2.68
C TYR A 279 -25.84 -6.21 3.23
N ASN A 280 -24.64 -6.72 2.95
CA ASN A 280 -24.20 -8.06 3.35
C ASN A 280 -25.18 -9.18 2.92
N ASN A 281 -25.65 -9.17 1.68
CA ASN A 281 -26.64 -10.08 1.12
C ASN A 281 -28.02 -10.07 1.81
N GLU A 282 -28.28 -9.07 2.67
CA GLU A 282 -29.57 -8.86 3.31
C GLU A 282 -30.29 -7.68 2.67
N LYS A 283 -31.47 -7.93 2.11
CA LYS A 283 -32.34 -6.90 1.58
C LYS A 283 -33.15 -6.27 2.71
N TYR A 284 -33.23 -4.94 2.73
CA TYR A 284 -34.08 -4.25 3.68
C TYR A 284 -34.80 -3.07 3.05
N THR A 285 -36.01 -2.84 3.56
CA THR A 285 -36.83 -1.69 3.15
C THR A 285 -36.64 -0.57 4.13
N ARG A 286 -36.18 0.59 3.64
CA ARG A 286 -36.11 1.80 4.46
C ARG A 286 -37.45 2.53 4.41
N LEU A 287 -38.06 2.74 5.58
CA LEU A 287 -39.26 3.51 5.71
C LEU A 287 -38.99 4.94 6.22
N THR A 288 -39.93 5.83 5.96
CA THR A 288 -39.96 7.20 6.47
C THR A 288 -41.38 7.56 6.93
N ARG A 289 -41.51 8.60 7.76
CA ARG A 289 -42.77 9.06 8.32
C ARG A 289 -43.56 7.94 8.99
N CYS A 290 -42.84 7.11 9.73
CA CYS A 290 -43.47 5.96 10.37
C CYS A 290 -44.28 6.34 11.60
N ARG A 291 -45.33 5.56 11.82
CA ARG A 291 -46.12 5.53 13.05
C ARG A 291 -46.10 4.10 13.57
N LEU A 292 -45.83 3.95 14.85
CA LEU A 292 -45.93 2.68 15.56
C LEU A 292 -47.23 2.64 16.40
N THR A 293 -47.92 1.50 16.42
CA THR A 293 -49.09 1.26 17.23
C THR A 293 -48.97 -0.10 17.91
N GLU A 294 -49.50 -0.24 19.12
CA GLU A 294 -49.56 -1.52 19.81
C GLU A 294 -50.43 -2.52 19.05
N ILE A 295 -50.15 -3.81 19.26
CA ILE A 295 -50.87 -4.91 18.61
C ILE A 295 -52.11 -5.25 19.45
#